data_c4908a017871f1d9ca01db0a30d95ce3
#
_entry.id   c4908a017871f1d9ca01db0a30d95ce3
#
_cell.length_a   1.000
_cell.length_b   1.000
_cell.length_c   1.000
_cell.angle_alpha   90.00
_cell.angle_beta   90.00
_cell.angle_gamma   90.00
#
_symmetry.space_group_name_H-M   'P 1'
#
loop_
_entity.id
_entity.type
_entity.pdbx_description
1 polymer ?
#
loop_
_entity_poly.entity_id
_entity_poly.type
_entity_poly.pdbx_seq_one_letter_code
_entity_poly.pdbx_strand_id
1 'polypeptide(L)'
;MYGKVTIGGKEVELVANAATPYRYQQIFHEDYLKKVTGKEETDPNDFFAKIGFVMAMQAAKKDLSKINVESFYRWLEEFEPSEVFAAAGDIADVFNGSGQGSADPK
;
A
#
# COMPACT_ATOMS: atom_id res chain seq x y z
N MET A 1 6.92 10.04 -1.56
CA MET A 1 6.55 9.80 -2.96
C MET A 1 5.05 9.76 -3.11
N TYR A 2 4.56 10.51 -4.07
CA TYR A 2 3.12 10.59 -4.34
C TYR A 2 2.82 9.91 -5.67
N GLY A 3 1.72 9.20 -5.75
CA GLY A 3 1.31 8.59 -7.00
C GLY A 3 -0.16 8.31 -7.02
N LYS A 4 -0.65 7.90 -8.16
CA LYS A 4 -2.04 7.49 -8.33
C LYS A 4 -2.05 6.15 -9.03
N VAL A 5 -2.93 5.27 -8.59
CA VAL A 5 -3.15 3.99 -9.27
C VAL A 5 -4.62 3.83 -9.52
N THR A 6 -4.95 3.05 -10.55
CA THR A 6 -6.34 2.72 -10.82
C THR A 6 -6.63 1.35 -10.26
N ILE A 7 -7.61 1.27 -9.38
CA ILE A 7 -8.05 0.01 -8.80
C ILE A 7 -9.53 -0.14 -9.12
N GLY A 8 -9.85 -1.12 -9.96
CA GLY A 8 -11.24 -1.38 -10.31
C GLY A 8 -11.93 -0.19 -10.95
N GLY A 9 -11.20 0.57 -11.77
CA GLY A 9 -11.77 1.75 -12.43
C GLY A 9 -11.77 3.01 -11.57
N LYS A 10 -11.39 2.90 -10.31
CA LYS A 10 -11.30 4.07 -9.43
C LYS A 10 -9.85 4.55 -9.35
N GLU A 11 -9.67 5.85 -9.44
CA GLU A 11 -8.34 6.43 -9.25
C GLU A 11 -8.10 6.62 -7.76
N VAL A 12 -7.03 6.03 -7.25
CA VAL A 12 -6.70 6.04 -5.83
C VAL A 12 -5.36 6.75 -5.64
N GLU A 13 -5.35 7.78 -4.81
CA GLU A 13 -4.13 8.52 -4.51
C GLU A 13 -3.36 7.81 -3.42
N LEU A 14 -2.04 7.74 -3.59
CA LEU A 14 -1.16 7.06 -2.66
C LEU A 14 0.00 7.98 -2.27
N VAL A 15 0.37 7.94 -1.01
CA VAL A 15 1.55 8.65 -0.51
C VAL A 15 2.44 7.65 0.21
N ALA A 16 3.69 7.55 -0.25
CA ALA A 16 4.70 6.70 0.39
C ALA A 16 5.77 7.60 1.01
N ASN A 17 6.11 7.34 2.25
CA ASN A 17 7.19 8.05 2.93
C ASN A 17 7.81 7.14 3.98
N ALA A 18 8.72 7.68 4.77
CA ALA A 18 9.43 6.86 5.75
C ALA A 18 8.51 6.27 6.81
N ALA A 19 7.34 6.86 7.02
CA ALA A 19 6.40 6.33 8.00
C ALA A 19 5.64 5.13 7.49
N THR A 20 5.58 4.92 6.17
CA THR A 20 4.76 3.86 5.59
C THR A 20 5.10 2.47 6.15
N PRO A 21 6.38 2.04 6.20
CA PRO A 21 6.69 0.73 6.78
C PRO A 21 6.30 0.63 8.25
N TYR A 22 6.50 1.70 9.00
CA TYR A 22 6.16 1.69 10.43
C TYR A 22 4.66 1.61 10.64
N ARG A 23 3.88 2.34 9.83
CA ARG A 23 2.43 2.28 9.92
C ARG A 23 1.92 0.89 9.52
N TYR A 24 2.54 0.29 8.51
CA TYR A 24 2.21 -1.07 8.12
C TYR A 24 2.38 -2.03 9.31
N GLN A 25 3.52 -1.98 9.98
CA GLN A 25 3.78 -2.83 11.13
C GLN A 25 2.80 -2.57 12.27
N GLN A 26 2.48 -1.31 12.50
CA GLN A 26 1.58 -0.92 13.56
C GLN A 26 0.16 -1.43 13.32
N ILE A 27 -0.32 -1.32 12.09
CA ILE A 27 -1.69 -1.69 11.76
C ILE A 27 -1.85 -3.21 11.66
N PHE A 28 -0.91 -3.87 10.99
CA PHE A 28 -1.06 -5.29 10.66
C PHE A 28 -0.28 -6.22 11.59
N HIS A 29 0.56 -5.66 12.47
CA HIS A 29 1.35 -6.45 13.41
C HIS A 29 2.23 -7.47 12.70
N GLU A 30 2.82 -7.05 11.59
CA GLU A 30 3.73 -7.87 10.77
C GLU A 30 5.07 -7.17 10.69
N ASP A 31 6.14 -7.97 10.63
CA ASP A 31 7.50 -7.44 10.59
C ASP A 31 7.85 -7.07 9.15
N TYR A 32 7.89 -5.78 8.85
CA TYR A 32 8.19 -5.30 7.52
C TYR A 32 9.53 -5.80 7.00
N LEU A 33 10.57 -5.75 7.85
CA LEU A 33 11.91 -6.15 7.41
C LEU A 33 11.96 -7.63 7.04
N LYS A 34 11.27 -8.48 7.78
CA LYS A 34 11.23 -9.90 7.43
C LYS A 34 10.55 -10.12 6.10
N LYS A 35 9.53 -9.31 5.81
CA LYS A 35 8.81 -9.41 4.54
C LYS A 35 9.70 -9.03 3.37
N VAL A 36 10.41 -7.90 3.46
CA VAL A 36 11.16 -7.41 2.32
C VAL A 36 12.54 -8.05 2.17
N THR A 37 13.08 -8.65 3.23
CA THR A 37 14.38 -9.32 3.14
C THR A 37 14.26 -10.79 2.79
N GLY A 38 13.04 -11.30 2.66
CA GLY A 38 12.83 -12.70 2.30
C GLY A 38 13.01 -13.69 3.43
N LYS A 39 13.14 -13.21 4.66
CA LYS A 39 13.28 -14.10 5.81
C LYS A 39 11.99 -14.78 6.20
N GLU A 40 10.89 -14.28 5.65
CA GLU A 40 9.57 -14.83 5.91
C GLU A 40 8.87 -14.94 4.57
N GLU A 41 8.20 -16.06 4.35
CA GLU A 41 7.47 -16.23 3.10
C GLU A 41 6.38 -15.19 3.00
N THR A 42 6.30 -14.54 1.84
CA THR A 42 5.38 -13.42 1.66
C THR A 42 4.71 -13.53 0.30
N ASP A 43 3.39 -13.40 0.29
CA ASP A 43 2.63 -13.26 -0.95
C ASP A 43 2.72 -11.78 -1.34
N PRO A 44 3.38 -11.45 -2.45
CA PRO A 44 3.50 -10.04 -2.85
C PRO A 44 2.15 -9.36 -3.04
N ASN A 45 1.15 -10.07 -3.50
CA ASN A 45 -0.17 -9.47 -3.69
C ASN A 45 -0.78 -9.06 -2.37
N ASP A 46 -0.68 -9.92 -1.35
CA ASP A 46 -1.17 -9.60 -0.02
C ASP A 46 -0.40 -8.43 0.59
N PHE A 47 0.92 -8.49 0.48
CA PHE A 47 1.77 -7.45 1.05
C PHE A 47 1.46 -6.09 0.44
N PHE A 48 1.36 -6.03 -0.89
CA PHE A 48 1.13 -4.74 -1.54
C PHE A 48 -0.32 -4.27 -1.44
N ALA A 49 -1.28 -5.17 -1.21
CA ALA A 49 -2.63 -4.73 -0.87
C ALA A 49 -2.61 -3.96 0.45
N LYS A 50 -1.88 -4.49 1.44
CA LYS A 50 -1.78 -3.84 2.74
C LYS A 50 -0.99 -2.54 2.69
N ILE A 51 0.13 -2.53 1.96
CA ILE A 51 0.93 -1.32 1.77
C ILE A 51 0.12 -0.27 1.03
N GLY A 52 -0.62 -0.69 0.00
CA GLY A 52 -1.47 0.23 -0.75
C GLY A 52 -2.52 0.89 0.13
N PHE A 53 -3.13 0.10 1.02
CA PHE A 53 -4.09 0.65 1.97
C PHE A 53 -3.43 1.73 2.86
N VAL A 54 -2.25 1.43 3.39
CA VAL A 54 -1.55 2.41 4.26
C VAL A 54 -1.27 3.68 3.47
N MET A 55 -0.77 3.55 2.24
CA MET A 55 -0.46 4.71 1.41
C MET A 55 -1.72 5.50 1.05
N ALA A 56 -2.84 4.81 0.83
CA ALA A 56 -4.09 5.49 0.53
C ALA A 56 -4.59 6.29 1.73
N MET A 57 -4.46 5.72 2.93
CA MET A 57 -4.85 6.43 4.14
C MET A 57 -3.96 7.64 4.39
N GLN A 58 -2.67 7.51 4.10
CA GLN A 58 -1.75 8.64 4.22
C GLN A 58 -2.10 9.75 3.24
N ALA A 59 -2.44 9.38 2.00
CA ALA A 59 -2.85 10.37 0.99
C ALA A 59 -4.12 11.08 1.40
N ALA A 60 -5.05 10.35 2.01
CA ALA A 60 -6.32 10.92 2.48
C ALA A 60 -6.17 11.69 3.79
N LYS A 61 -4.97 11.70 4.36
CA LYS A 61 -4.66 12.41 5.60
C LYS A 61 -5.53 11.95 6.76
N LYS A 62 -5.78 10.64 6.81
CA LYS A 62 -6.52 10.04 7.91
C LYS A 62 -5.63 9.96 9.15
N ASP A 63 -6.27 9.88 10.31
CA ASP A 63 -5.55 9.67 11.56
C ASP A 63 -5.18 8.20 11.66
N LEU A 64 -3.94 7.86 11.30
CA LEU A 64 -3.49 6.48 11.21
C LEU A 64 -3.47 5.80 12.57
N SER A 65 -3.45 6.56 13.66
CA SER A 65 -3.47 5.96 14.98
C SER A 65 -4.82 5.30 15.28
N LYS A 66 -5.83 5.63 14.51
CA LYS A 66 -7.18 5.06 14.66
C LYS A 66 -7.51 4.01 13.60
N ILE A 67 -6.56 3.73 12.73
CA ILE A 67 -6.75 2.76 11.65
C ILE A 67 -6.31 1.38 12.14
N ASN A 68 -7.07 0.35 11.81
CA ASN A 68 -6.75 -1.01 12.20
C ASN A 68 -7.11 -1.98 11.08
N VAL A 69 -6.97 -3.28 11.35
CA VAL A 69 -7.22 -4.30 10.32
C VAL A 69 -8.65 -4.23 9.81
N GLU A 70 -9.59 -3.93 10.69
CA GLU A 70 -10.98 -3.82 10.27
C GLU A 70 -11.17 -2.69 9.25
N SER A 71 -10.44 -1.59 9.43
CA SER A 71 -10.46 -0.49 8.47
C SER A 71 -9.97 -0.94 7.09
N PHE A 72 -8.95 -1.82 7.08
CA PHE A 72 -8.43 -2.37 5.84
C PHE A 72 -9.50 -3.20 5.13
N TYR A 73 -10.22 -4.03 5.87
CA TYR A 73 -11.29 -4.83 5.25
C TYR A 73 -12.40 -3.94 4.69
N ARG A 74 -12.75 -2.87 5.38
CA ARG A 74 -13.75 -1.95 4.87
C ARG A 74 -13.30 -1.26 3.60
N TRP A 75 -12.02 -0.94 3.51
CA TRP A 75 -11.46 -0.37 2.29
C TRP A 75 -11.54 -1.38 1.14
N LEU A 76 -11.22 -2.65 1.43
CA LEU A 76 -11.28 -3.70 0.42
C LEU A 76 -12.69 -3.91 -0.11
N GLU A 77 -13.69 -3.68 0.74
CA GLU A 77 -15.09 -3.88 0.33
C GLU A 77 -15.53 -2.93 -0.77
N GLU A 78 -14.75 -1.90 -1.06
CA GLU A 78 -15.07 -0.99 -2.15
C GLU A 78 -14.68 -1.56 -3.51
N PHE A 79 -14.02 -2.70 -3.55
CA PHE A 79 -13.48 -3.28 -4.78
C PHE A 79 -13.96 -4.70 -4.97
N GLU A 80 -13.87 -5.19 -6.21
CA GLU A 80 -14.17 -6.59 -6.50
C GLU A 80 -12.99 -7.47 -6.10
N PRO A 81 -13.22 -8.79 -5.91
CA PRO A 81 -12.22 -9.65 -5.27
C PRO A 81 -10.81 -9.62 -5.86
N SER A 82 -10.67 -9.43 -7.16
CA SER A 82 -9.33 -9.47 -7.76
C SER A 82 -8.74 -8.11 -8.08
N GLU A 83 -9.49 -7.03 -7.85
CA GLU A 83 -9.06 -5.71 -8.35
C GLU A 83 -7.83 -5.18 -7.64
N VAL A 84 -7.75 -5.37 -6.33
CA VAL A 84 -6.60 -4.86 -5.58
C VAL A 84 -5.36 -5.67 -5.92
N PHE A 85 -5.50 -6.99 -6.06
CA PHE A 85 -4.39 -7.84 -6.45
C PHE A 85 -3.90 -7.48 -7.85
N ALA A 86 -4.80 -7.17 -8.76
CA ALA A 86 -4.41 -6.77 -10.11
C ALA A 86 -3.61 -5.48 -10.10
N ALA A 87 -3.82 -4.62 -9.11
CA ALA A 87 -3.11 -3.35 -9.01
C ALA A 87 -1.80 -3.45 -8.22
N ALA A 88 -1.45 -4.65 -7.72
CA ALA A 88 -0.30 -4.79 -6.83
C ALA A 88 1.00 -4.28 -7.45
N GLY A 89 1.20 -4.52 -8.74
CA GLY A 89 2.40 -4.05 -9.41
C GLY A 89 2.49 -2.53 -9.45
N ASP A 90 1.38 -1.87 -9.74
CA ASP A 90 1.36 -0.41 -9.75
C ASP A 90 1.54 0.17 -8.37
N ILE A 91 0.96 -0.47 -7.36
CA ILE A 91 1.15 -0.06 -5.97
C ILE A 91 2.62 -0.18 -5.59
N ALA A 92 3.26 -1.30 -5.98
CA ALA A 92 4.67 -1.50 -5.69
C ALA A 92 5.53 -0.42 -6.32
N ASP A 93 5.19 -0.01 -7.54
CA ASP A 93 5.92 1.04 -8.23
C ASP A 93 5.87 2.35 -7.46
N VAL A 94 4.71 2.72 -6.95
CA VAL A 94 4.59 3.93 -6.15
C VAL A 94 5.39 3.81 -4.85
N PHE A 95 5.27 2.66 -4.19
CA PHE A 95 5.97 2.45 -2.93
C PHE A 95 7.47 2.52 -3.10
N ASN A 96 7.98 1.98 -4.20
CA ASN A 96 9.41 1.95 -4.44
C ASN A 96 9.93 3.22 -5.12
N GLY A 97 9.04 4.15 -5.43
CA GLY A 97 9.44 5.39 -6.05
C GLY A 97 9.86 5.25 -7.50
N SER A 98 9.47 4.15 -8.15
CA SER A 98 9.88 3.89 -9.53
C SER A 98 8.73 3.93 -10.52
N GLY A 99 7.54 4.21 -10.04
CA GLY A 99 6.37 4.19 -10.90
C GLY A 99 6.38 5.39 -11.78
N GLN A 100 5.68 5.29 -12.86
CA GLN A 100 5.59 6.36 -13.74
C GLN A 100 6.75 7.22 -13.62
N GLY A 101 7.45 6.77 -13.23
CA GLY A 101 8.41 7.42 -13.15
C GLY A 101 8.91 8.24 -12.67
N SER A 102 8.88 8.17 -12.59
CA SER A 102 9.36 8.84 -12.31
C SER A 102 10.41 9.12 -12.49
N ALA A 103 10.62 9.35 -12.64
CA ALA A 103 11.53 9.61 -12.91
C ALA A 103 12.28 10.39 -12.43
N ASP A 104 12.35 10.50 -11.90
CA ASP A 104 13.10 11.12 -11.51
C ASP A 104 14.06 11.15 -11.27
N PRO A 105 14.48 11.49 -11.59
CA PRO A 105 15.48 11.51 -11.67
C PRO A 105 16.38 11.85 -10.98
N LYS A 106 16.49 11.81 -10.62
CA LYS A 106 17.33 12.01 -10.06
C LYS A 106 17.89 12.01 -10.01
#